data_d6948ab77a72755904a042a71600cbf1
#
_entry.id   d6948ab77a72755904a042a71600cbf1
#
_cell.length_a   1.000
_cell.length_b   1.000
_cell.length_c   1.000
_cell.angle_alpha   90.00
_cell.angle_beta   90.00
_cell.angle_gamma   90.00
#
_symmetry.space_group_name_H-M   'P 1'
#
loop_
_entity.id
_entity.type
_entity.pdbx_description
1 polymer ?
#
loop_
_entity_poly.entity_id
_entity_poly.type
_entity_poly.pdbx_seq_one_letter_code
_entity_poly.pdbx_strand_id
1 'polypeptide(L)'
;MIFLDTSFLVNDEIQLCLKKTVDGNREKNWLPAYHFAICDKQGKEMGTCDLRIGHNLSTYYGGNIGYRIQEEYRGHHYAQKACLLLFELAKKHNMDHLIITCNPDNYASRKTCEYVGCHLVEIVELPEDNNMRLEDGETEKCIYQIELRGS
;
A
#
# COMPACT_ATOMS: atom_id res chain seq x y z
N MET A 1 2.87 18.92 -4.51
CA MET A 1 1.93 17.91 -5.05
C MET A 1 0.50 18.29 -4.65
N ILE A 2 -0.43 18.08 -5.53
CA ILE A 2 -1.85 18.36 -5.26
C ILE A 2 -2.57 17.02 -5.09
N PHE A 3 -3.33 16.88 -3.99
CA PHE A 3 -4.18 15.71 -3.80
C PHE A 3 -5.36 15.76 -4.76
N LEU A 4 -5.71 14.60 -5.31
CA LEU A 4 -6.74 14.46 -6.32
C LEU A 4 -8.07 14.03 -5.69
N ASP A 5 -9.16 14.23 -6.44
CA ASP A 5 -10.45 13.62 -6.08
C ASP A 5 -10.32 12.10 -6.13
N THR A 6 -10.84 11.41 -5.12
CA THR A 6 -10.72 9.96 -4.98
C THR A 6 -12.05 9.23 -5.09
N SER A 7 -13.12 9.91 -5.50
CA SER A 7 -14.45 9.31 -5.59
C SER A 7 -14.55 8.19 -6.65
N PHE A 8 -13.59 8.10 -7.57
CA PHE A 8 -13.56 7.03 -8.57
C PHE A 8 -13.04 5.69 -8.03
N LEU A 9 -12.56 5.64 -6.79
CA LEU A 9 -11.98 4.43 -6.20
C LEU A 9 -13.08 3.50 -5.70
N VAL A 10 -13.83 2.94 -6.64
CA VAL A 10 -14.94 2.03 -6.39
C VAL A 10 -14.92 0.91 -7.42
N ASN A 11 -15.38 -0.26 -7.02
CA ASN A 11 -15.70 -1.35 -7.93
C ASN A 11 -17.07 -1.93 -7.53
N ASP A 12 -17.44 -3.11 -8.03
CA ASP A 12 -18.73 -3.71 -7.76
C ASP A 12 -18.87 -4.26 -6.33
N GLU A 13 -17.79 -4.39 -5.57
CA GLU A 13 -17.82 -4.97 -4.22
C GLU A 13 -17.39 -4.01 -3.12
N ILE A 14 -16.44 -3.13 -3.40
CA ILE A 14 -15.87 -2.23 -2.37
C ILE A 14 -15.79 -0.80 -2.87
N GLN A 15 -15.59 0.11 -1.92
CA GLN A 15 -15.22 1.48 -2.19
C GLN A 15 -14.15 1.92 -1.19
N LEU A 16 -13.25 2.80 -1.64
CA LEU A 16 -12.26 3.40 -0.76
C LEU A 16 -12.74 4.79 -0.37
N CYS A 17 -13.02 4.96 0.92
CA CYS A 17 -13.52 6.23 1.46
C CYS A 17 -12.36 6.98 2.09
N LEU A 18 -12.05 8.17 1.60
CA LEU A 18 -10.92 8.95 2.08
C LEU A 18 -11.13 9.34 3.55
N LYS A 19 -10.17 9.00 4.40
CA LYS A 19 -10.16 9.38 5.81
C LYS A 19 -9.38 10.66 6.03
N LYS A 20 -8.19 10.74 5.43
CA LYS A 20 -7.33 11.93 5.53
C LYS A 20 -6.25 11.89 4.47
N THR A 21 -5.67 13.05 4.22
CA THR A 21 -4.41 13.18 3.48
C THR A 21 -3.34 13.70 4.43
N VAL A 22 -2.09 13.37 4.15
CA VAL A 22 -0.95 13.83 4.94
C VAL A 22 0.01 14.49 3.96
N ASP A 23 0.38 15.75 4.24
CA ASP A 23 1.34 16.47 3.43
C ASP A 23 2.73 15.88 3.60
N GLY A 24 3.51 15.92 2.54
CA GLY A 24 4.91 15.57 2.60
C GLY A 24 5.70 16.63 3.37
N ASN A 25 6.90 16.25 3.80
CA ASN A 25 7.82 17.17 4.46
C ASN A 25 9.24 16.81 4.03
N ARG A 26 9.83 17.63 3.15
CA ARG A 26 11.16 17.37 2.59
C ARG A 26 12.27 17.31 3.65
N GLU A 27 12.18 18.17 4.66
CA GLU A 27 13.18 18.20 5.73
C GLU A 27 13.20 16.90 6.53
N LYS A 28 12.02 16.30 6.74
CA LYS A 28 11.86 15.04 7.47
C LYS A 28 11.87 13.83 6.54
N ASN A 29 12.01 14.04 5.25
CA ASN A 29 11.96 13.00 4.23
C ASN A 29 10.64 12.20 4.27
N TRP A 30 9.52 12.88 4.54
CA TRP A 30 8.18 12.29 4.53
C TRP A 30 7.53 12.52 3.17
N LEU A 31 6.92 11.48 2.61
CA LEU A 31 6.17 11.56 1.37
C LEU A 31 4.70 11.89 1.66
N PRO A 32 4.02 12.58 0.73
CA PRO A 32 2.59 12.77 0.86
C PRO A 32 1.86 11.45 0.79
N ALA A 33 0.73 11.35 1.50
CA ALA A 33 -0.01 10.08 1.59
C ALA A 33 -1.52 10.31 1.64
N TYR A 34 -2.25 9.33 1.08
CA TYR A 34 -3.70 9.19 1.25
C TYR A 34 -3.98 8.06 2.22
N HIS A 35 -4.94 8.24 3.10
CA HIS A 35 -5.42 7.19 4.01
C HIS A 35 -6.90 6.95 3.78
N PHE A 36 -7.28 5.69 3.57
CA PHE A 36 -8.65 5.30 3.24
C PHE A 36 -9.20 4.28 4.21
N ALA A 37 -10.51 4.31 4.39
CA ALA A 37 -11.27 3.15 4.86
C ALA A 37 -11.60 2.28 3.64
N ILE A 38 -11.46 0.97 3.78
CA ILE A 38 -11.97 0.01 2.80
C ILE A 38 -13.39 -0.33 3.25
N CYS A 39 -14.38 0.04 2.45
CA CYS A 39 -15.78 -0.09 2.83
C CYS A 39 -16.55 -0.99 1.85
N ASP A 40 -17.61 -1.61 2.33
CA ASP A 40 -18.57 -2.27 1.45
C ASP A 40 -19.42 -1.21 0.73
N LYS A 41 -20.34 -1.64 -0.12
CA LYS A 41 -21.15 -0.72 -0.92
C LYS A 41 -22.21 0.04 -0.10
N GLN A 42 -22.46 -0.39 1.13
CA GLN A 42 -23.32 0.31 2.10
C GLN A 42 -22.54 1.28 2.97
N GLY A 43 -21.21 1.36 2.81
CA GLY A 43 -20.37 2.27 3.56
C GLY A 43 -19.81 1.70 4.85
N LYS A 44 -19.99 0.41 5.13
CA LYS A 44 -19.45 -0.21 6.33
C LYS A 44 -17.97 -0.45 6.19
N GLU A 45 -17.20 0.01 7.16
CA GLU A 45 -15.74 -0.16 7.14
C GLU A 45 -15.34 -1.62 7.41
N MET A 46 -14.51 -2.16 6.53
CA MET A 46 -14.00 -3.53 6.62
C MET A 46 -12.49 -3.57 6.86
N GLY A 47 -11.82 -2.44 6.70
CA GLY A 47 -10.38 -2.33 6.86
C GLY A 47 -9.90 -0.96 6.48
N THR A 48 -8.58 -0.83 6.38
CA THR A 48 -7.93 0.43 6.00
C THR A 48 -6.83 0.17 4.99
N CYS A 49 -6.51 1.19 4.21
CA CYS A 49 -5.34 1.15 3.34
C CYS A 49 -4.79 2.57 3.15
N ASP A 50 -3.56 2.63 2.68
CA ASP A 50 -2.94 3.92 2.39
C ASP A 50 -2.05 3.83 1.15
N LEU A 51 -1.77 4.99 0.58
CA LEU A 51 -0.87 5.12 -0.56
C LEU A 51 0.06 6.32 -0.33
N ARG A 52 1.35 6.06 -0.34
CA ARG A 52 2.39 7.09 -0.30
C ARG A 52 2.84 7.41 -1.72
N ILE A 53 2.89 8.70 -2.03
CA ILE A 53 3.22 9.18 -3.37
C ILE A 53 4.69 9.57 -3.43
N GLY A 54 5.45 8.85 -4.25
CA GLY A 54 6.89 9.05 -4.41
C GLY A 54 7.69 7.87 -3.90
N HIS A 55 9.01 8.01 -3.89
CA HIS A 55 9.93 6.96 -3.47
C HIS A 55 11.05 7.52 -2.59
N ASN A 56 11.37 6.80 -1.54
CA ASN A 56 12.53 7.05 -0.69
C ASN A 56 12.91 5.74 0.02
N LEU A 57 13.90 5.77 0.91
CA LEU A 57 14.29 4.57 1.65
C LEU A 57 13.16 4.03 2.52
N SER A 58 12.36 4.91 3.12
CA SER A 58 11.24 4.49 3.96
C SER A 58 10.20 3.69 3.15
N THR A 59 9.89 4.11 1.92
CA THR A 59 8.95 3.36 1.08
C THR A 59 9.58 2.13 0.45
N TYR A 60 10.88 2.10 0.29
CA TYR A 60 11.55 0.88 -0.18
C TYR A 60 11.37 -0.27 0.82
N TYR A 61 11.55 0.00 2.12
CA TYR A 61 11.42 -1.01 3.16
C TYR A 61 9.99 -1.15 3.70
N GLY A 62 9.23 -0.07 3.74
CA GLY A 62 7.86 -0.06 4.27
C GLY A 62 6.77 -0.15 3.23
N GLY A 63 7.09 0.05 1.96
CA GLY A 63 6.14 0.02 0.85
C GLY A 63 5.44 1.34 0.60
N ASN A 64 4.96 1.53 -0.63
CA ASN A 64 4.08 2.63 -0.99
C ASN A 64 2.65 2.39 -0.52
N ILE A 65 2.25 1.12 -0.42
CA ILE A 65 0.89 0.72 -0.03
C ILE A 65 0.96 -0.07 1.28
N GLY A 66 0.12 0.33 2.25
CA GLY A 66 -0.17 -0.46 3.42
C GLY A 66 -1.65 -0.82 3.42
N TYR A 67 -2.02 -1.95 4.00
CA TYR A 67 -3.43 -2.32 4.14
C TYR A 67 -3.61 -3.24 5.34
N ARG A 68 -4.82 -3.19 5.88
CA ARG A 68 -5.25 -4.08 6.96
C ARG A 68 -6.73 -4.38 6.80
N ILE A 69 -7.08 -5.66 6.77
CA ILE A 69 -8.45 -6.11 6.71
C ILE A 69 -8.82 -6.61 8.12
N GLN A 70 -9.99 -6.17 8.64
CA GLN A 70 -10.50 -6.65 9.91
C GLN A 70 -10.73 -8.15 9.81
N GLU A 71 -10.44 -8.86 10.89
CA GLU A 71 -10.43 -10.32 10.93
C GLU A 71 -11.70 -10.96 10.35
N GLU A 72 -12.87 -10.41 10.69
CA GLU A 72 -14.16 -10.92 10.25
C GLU A 72 -14.42 -10.79 8.75
N TYR A 73 -13.64 -9.97 8.05
CA TYR A 73 -13.76 -9.75 6.61
C TYR A 73 -12.66 -10.41 5.80
N ARG A 74 -11.75 -11.13 6.43
CA ARG A 74 -10.66 -11.82 5.73
C ARG A 74 -11.18 -13.00 4.92
N GLY A 75 -10.42 -13.39 3.87
CA GLY A 75 -10.79 -14.50 3.02
C GLY A 75 -11.66 -14.14 1.82
N HIS A 76 -11.92 -12.86 1.58
CA HIS A 76 -12.76 -12.38 0.47
C HIS A 76 -11.96 -11.58 -0.58
N HIS A 77 -10.65 -11.56 -0.47
CA HIS A 77 -9.76 -10.86 -1.41
C HIS A 77 -9.91 -9.34 -1.41
N TYR A 78 -10.39 -8.75 -0.32
CA TYR A 78 -10.58 -7.29 -0.26
C TYR A 78 -9.25 -6.52 -0.34
N ALA A 79 -8.18 -7.05 0.23
CA ALA A 79 -6.85 -6.43 0.12
C ALA A 79 -6.40 -6.33 -1.33
N GLN A 80 -6.61 -7.39 -2.12
CA GLN A 80 -6.28 -7.42 -3.55
C GLN A 80 -7.08 -6.36 -4.31
N LYS A 81 -8.37 -6.29 -4.04
CA LYS A 81 -9.28 -5.34 -4.68
C LYS A 81 -8.91 -3.90 -4.34
N ALA A 82 -8.55 -3.64 -3.08
CA ALA A 82 -8.10 -2.32 -2.64
C ALA A 82 -6.80 -1.93 -3.34
N CYS A 83 -5.83 -2.84 -3.43
CA CYS A 83 -4.56 -2.58 -4.13
C CYS A 83 -4.80 -2.20 -5.59
N LEU A 84 -5.66 -2.92 -6.29
CA LEU A 84 -5.96 -2.62 -7.70
C LEU A 84 -6.54 -1.22 -7.87
N LEU A 85 -7.39 -0.78 -6.95
CA LEU A 85 -7.92 0.59 -6.97
C LEU A 85 -6.80 1.60 -6.67
N LEU A 86 -5.94 1.34 -5.70
CA LEU A 86 -4.82 2.23 -5.38
C LEU A 86 -3.83 2.35 -6.56
N PHE A 87 -3.65 1.30 -7.35
CA PHE A 87 -2.82 1.37 -8.55
C PHE A 87 -3.35 2.43 -9.52
N GLU A 88 -4.67 2.56 -9.66
CA GLU A 88 -5.27 3.57 -10.53
C GLU A 88 -5.01 4.99 -10.01
N LEU A 89 -5.06 5.19 -8.70
CA LEU A 89 -4.72 6.48 -8.10
C LEU A 89 -3.23 6.81 -8.32
N ALA A 90 -2.36 5.84 -8.12
CA ALA A 90 -0.92 6.02 -8.33
C ALA A 90 -0.62 6.40 -9.79
N LYS A 91 -1.30 5.78 -10.75
CA LYS A 91 -1.17 6.13 -12.18
C LYS A 91 -1.56 7.58 -12.43
N LYS A 92 -2.60 8.07 -11.78
CA LYS A 92 -3.03 9.48 -11.90
C LYS A 92 -2.01 10.45 -11.33
N HIS A 93 -1.15 10.00 -10.44
CA HIS A 93 0.00 10.77 -9.93
C HIS A 93 1.26 10.57 -10.77
N ASN A 94 1.15 9.92 -11.92
CA ASN A 94 2.27 9.66 -12.83
C ASN A 94 3.38 8.81 -12.21
N MET A 95 3.05 7.97 -11.24
CA MET A 95 4.00 7.01 -10.71
C MET A 95 4.24 5.90 -11.73
N ASP A 96 5.49 5.56 -11.97
CA ASP A 96 5.84 4.52 -12.93
C ASP A 96 5.93 3.13 -12.31
N HIS A 97 6.07 3.05 -10.99
CA HIS A 97 6.08 1.78 -10.25
C HIS A 97 5.66 2.00 -8.80
N LEU A 98 5.32 0.91 -8.15
CA LEU A 98 5.02 0.87 -6.71
C LEU A 98 5.78 -0.25 -6.05
N ILE A 99 6.13 -0.04 -4.78
CA ILE A 99 6.73 -1.03 -3.90
C ILE A 99 5.68 -1.44 -2.86
N ILE A 100 5.51 -2.75 -2.67
CA ILE A 100 4.72 -3.32 -1.58
C ILE A 100 5.61 -4.27 -0.83
N THR A 101 5.63 -4.19 0.49
CA THR A 101 6.51 -5.02 1.31
C THR A 101 5.73 -5.80 2.36
N CYS A 102 6.29 -6.92 2.77
CA CYS A 102 5.73 -7.71 3.85
C CYS A 102 6.81 -8.58 4.48
N ASN A 103 6.52 -9.12 5.64
CA ASN A 103 7.42 -10.08 6.26
C ASN A 103 7.46 -11.38 5.46
N PRO A 104 8.61 -12.07 5.38
CA PRO A 104 8.73 -13.30 4.58
C PRO A 104 7.75 -14.41 4.98
N ASP A 105 7.34 -14.47 6.24
CA ASP A 105 6.39 -15.46 6.75
C ASP A 105 4.93 -15.02 6.63
N ASN A 106 4.67 -13.82 6.15
CA ASN A 106 3.30 -13.35 5.90
C ASN A 106 2.83 -13.82 4.53
N TYR A 107 2.43 -15.09 4.46
CA TYR A 107 2.06 -15.72 3.20
C TYR A 107 0.81 -15.10 2.56
N ALA A 108 -0.13 -14.64 3.37
CA ALA A 108 -1.33 -13.97 2.85
C ALA A 108 -0.98 -12.70 2.08
N SER A 109 -0.09 -11.86 2.62
CA SER A 109 0.38 -10.65 1.94
C SER A 109 1.23 -10.98 0.71
N ARG A 110 2.07 -12.01 0.80
CA ARG A 110 2.86 -12.46 -0.37
C ARG A 110 1.95 -12.89 -1.51
N LYS A 111 0.89 -13.65 -1.22
CA LYS A 111 -0.10 -14.06 -2.21
C LYS A 111 -0.85 -12.87 -2.79
N THR A 112 -1.20 -11.90 -1.96
CA THR A 112 -1.84 -10.66 -2.42
C THR A 112 -0.96 -9.94 -3.44
N CYS A 113 0.33 -9.75 -3.12
CA CYS A 113 1.28 -9.11 -4.02
C CYS A 113 1.39 -9.84 -5.36
N GLU A 114 1.50 -11.17 -5.32
CA GLU A 114 1.60 -11.98 -6.53
C GLU A 114 0.33 -11.93 -7.37
N TYR A 115 -0.82 -12.00 -6.70
CA TYR A 115 -2.12 -11.96 -7.39
C TYR A 115 -2.33 -10.64 -8.14
N VAL A 116 -1.95 -9.51 -7.56
CA VAL A 116 -2.14 -8.20 -8.21
C VAL A 116 -1.06 -7.88 -9.24
N GLY A 117 -0.11 -8.79 -9.46
CA GLY A 117 0.86 -8.67 -10.54
C GLY A 117 2.24 -8.16 -10.11
N CYS A 118 2.51 -8.08 -8.82
CA CYS A 118 3.83 -7.70 -8.35
C CYS A 118 4.82 -8.85 -8.51
N HIS A 119 6.08 -8.50 -8.73
CA HIS A 119 7.17 -9.48 -8.72
C HIS A 119 8.06 -9.25 -7.50
N LEU A 120 8.63 -10.33 -6.98
CA LEU A 120 9.57 -10.25 -5.86
C LEU A 120 10.94 -9.75 -6.38
N VAL A 121 11.37 -8.60 -5.88
CA VAL A 121 12.68 -8.03 -6.22
C VAL A 121 13.76 -8.69 -5.38
N GLU A 122 13.57 -8.73 -4.06
CA GLU A 122 14.54 -9.31 -3.13
C GLU A 122 13.88 -9.54 -1.76
N ILE A 123 14.50 -10.39 -0.98
CA ILE A 123 14.24 -10.49 0.45
C ILE A 123 15.48 -9.91 1.13
N VAL A 124 15.31 -8.86 1.91
CA VAL A 124 16.42 -8.06 2.40
C VAL A 124 16.33 -7.87 3.91
N GLU A 125 17.49 -7.82 4.57
CA GLU A 125 17.55 -7.46 5.98
C GLU A 125 17.26 -5.97 6.13
N LEU A 126 16.48 -5.61 7.15
CA LEU A 126 16.24 -4.21 7.49
C LEU A 126 17.52 -3.61 8.08
N PRO A 127 17.86 -2.35 7.73
CA PRO A 127 18.97 -1.65 8.36
C PRO A 127 18.81 -1.60 9.88
N GLU A 128 19.91 -1.58 10.61
CA GLU A 128 19.90 -1.56 12.08
C GLU A 128 19.14 -0.37 12.67
N ASP A 129 19.15 0.76 11.98
CA ASP A 129 18.46 1.99 12.41
C ASP A 129 17.03 2.11 11.86
N ASN A 130 16.53 1.09 11.17
CA ASN A 130 15.16 1.10 10.62
C ASN A 130 14.14 0.98 11.75
N ASN A 131 13.10 1.82 11.71
CA ASN A 131 12.07 1.86 12.76
C ASN A 131 11.33 0.54 12.93
N MET A 132 11.03 -0.17 11.85
CA MET A 132 10.37 -1.48 11.95
C MET A 132 11.23 -2.50 12.70
N ARG A 133 12.55 -2.43 12.54
CA ARG A 133 13.46 -3.29 13.26
C ARG A 133 13.57 -2.89 14.73
N LEU A 134 13.68 -1.59 15.01
CA LEU A 134 13.84 -1.07 16.37
C LEU A 134 12.55 -1.20 17.21
N GLU A 135 11.41 -0.89 16.60
CA GLU A 135 10.13 -0.82 17.32
C GLU A 135 9.35 -2.11 17.27
N ASP A 136 9.36 -2.80 16.13
CA ASP A 136 8.52 -3.98 15.90
C ASP A 136 9.30 -5.30 15.95
N GLY A 137 10.62 -5.23 16.06
CA GLY A 137 11.47 -6.43 16.10
C GLY A 137 11.55 -7.16 14.76
N GLU A 138 11.12 -6.54 13.68
CA GLU A 138 11.20 -7.13 12.35
C GLU A 138 12.63 -7.10 11.82
N THR A 139 13.07 -8.16 11.17
CA THR A 139 14.46 -8.27 10.69
C THR A 139 14.58 -8.28 9.19
N GLU A 140 13.59 -8.82 8.48
CA GLU A 140 13.64 -8.98 7.04
C GLU A 140 12.35 -8.52 6.38
N LYS A 141 12.43 -8.14 5.10
CA LYS A 141 11.28 -7.78 4.27
C LYS A 141 11.39 -8.41 2.90
N CYS A 142 10.26 -8.87 2.39
CA CYS A 142 10.08 -9.14 0.98
C CYS A 142 9.76 -7.82 0.29
N ILE A 143 10.54 -7.48 -0.73
CA ILE A 143 10.32 -6.28 -1.53
C ILE A 143 9.67 -6.70 -2.83
N TYR A 144 8.41 -6.34 -3.01
CA TYR A 144 7.66 -6.59 -4.24
C TYR A 144 7.51 -5.28 -5.01
N GLN A 145 7.53 -5.38 -6.32
CA GLN A 145 7.40 -4.21 -7.20
C GLN A 145 6.43 -4.50 -8.33
N ILE A 146 5.66 -3.49 -8.71
CA ILE A 146 4.81 -3.55 -9.89
C ILE A 146 5.06 -2.32 -10.76
N GLU A 147 5.20 -2.54 -12.07
CA GLU A 147 5.29 -1.47 -13.04
C GLU A 147 3.90 -0.98 -13.40
N LEU A 148 3.71 0.33 -13.42
CA LEU A 148 2.43 0.95 -13.72
C LEU A 148 2.37 1.52 -15.13
N ARG A 149 3.52 1.65 -15.80
CA ARG A 149 3.63 2.23 -17.14
C ARG A 149 4.27 1.27 -18.11
N GLY A 150 4.08 1.56 -19.40
CA GLY A 150 4.84 0.91 -20.45
C GLY A 150 4.37 -0.49 -20.79
N SER A 151 3.19 -0.84 -20.43
CA SER A 151 2.63 -2.13 -20.84
C SER A 151 2.10 -2.08 -22.26
#